data_827902a895dac01ae42164e536c5377f
#
_entry.id   827902a895dac01ae42164e536c5377f
#
_cell.length_a   1.000
_cell.length_b   1.000
_cell.length_c   1.000
_cell.angle_alpha   90.00
_cell.angle_beta   90.00
_cell.angle_gamma   90.00
#
_symmetry.space_group_name_H-M   'P 1'
#
loop_
_entity.id
_entity.type
_entity.pdbx_description
1 polymer ?
#
loop_
_entity_poly.entity_id
_entity_poly.type
_entity_poly.pdbx_seq_one_letter_code
_entity_poly.pdbx_strand_id
1 'polypeptide(L)'
;MEEYEKIQLPWSDWKIIKYLGGSADTKVYEIERNVSEKLEKGALKIISGSASEVESYVQQFRVMEEMQGQSNIVSYDELTVVPHEDGVGGDVFIRMELLTSLPQRLKKDYFDENVIKLGVDISNALILCEKEHIVHGNIKPFNILVSKDEEYKLSDFSMLKNADITASERQKTGMEYQAPEVLRGEQYGHTADIYSLGMVMYWLLNNQTLPRRDEKLQPPAIGSEKLKEIVMKACESCPEDRYASAQELYDALSALKNKRIMTMFGAIWSTLAGIAYGVGAIFGDEIGSVILFAILAFSELYSVYYNFSREREKSVSMDQKIYVPKLFADFLLCAM
;
A
#
# COMPACT_ATOMS: atom_id res chain seq x y z
N MET A 1 -20.37 -31.05 -0.69
CA MET A 1 -20.67 -30.02 0.32
C MET A 1 -19.33 -29.44 0.73
N GLU A 2 -19.10 -28.18 0.43
CA GLU A 2 -17.80 -27.57 0.74
C GLU A 2 -17.67 -27.39 2.26
N GLU A 3 -16.48 -27.59 2.79
CA GLU A 3 -16.22 -27.67 4.25
C GLU A 3 -16.70 -26.42 5.03
N TYR A 4 -16.80 -25.27 4.34
CA TYR A 4 -17.25 -24.02 4.94
C TYR A 4 -18.79 -23.87 5.06
N GLU A 5 -19.59 -24.73 4.44
CA GLU A 5 -21.06 -24.71 4.59
C GLU A 5 -21.51 -25.02 6.03
N LYS A 6 -20.63 -25.58 6.85
CA LYS A 6 -20.89 -25.90 8.26
C LYS A 6 -20.48 -24.80 9.23
N ILE A 7 -19.81 -23.75 8.75
CA ILE A 7 -19.35 -22.65 9.61
C ILE A 7 -20.56 -21.77 9.94
N GLN A 8 -20.88 -21.69 11.21
CA GLN A 8 -21.93 -20.79 11.70
C GLN A 8 -21.31 -19.40 11.92
N LEU A 9 -21.77 -18.42 11.14
CA LEU A 9 -21.33 -17.04 11.29
C LEU A 9 -22.02 -16.37 12.49
N PRO A 10 -21.32 -15.51 13.24
CA PRO A 10 -21.93 -14.73 14.31
C PRO A 10 -22.93 -13.68 13.79
N TRP A 11 -22.89 -13.36 12.49
CA TRP A 11 -23.80 -12.42 11.81
C TRP A 11 -24.76 -13.18 10.89
N SER A 12 -26.02 -13.20 11.23
CA SER A 12 -27.05 -14.02 10.56
C SER A 12 -27.39 -13.58 9.13
N ASP A 13 -27.10 -12.36 8.75
CA ASP A 13 -27.36 -11.76 7.43
C ASP A 13 -26.22 -11.99 6.40
N TRP A 14 -25.06 -12.48 6.86
CA TRP A 14 -23.92 -12.79 6.02
C TRP A 14 -23.86 -14.27 5.65
N LYS A 15 -23.34 -14.58 4.45
CA LYS A 15 -23.11 -15.93 3.94
C LYS A 15 -21.71 -16.07 3.39
N ILE A 16 -21.07 -17.21 3.63
CA ILE A 16 -19.80 -17.57 3.03
C ILE A 16 -20.05 -17.99 1.58
N ILE A 17 -19.27 -17.43 0.66
CA ILE A 17 -19.38 -17.68 -0.77
C ILE A 17 -18.21 -18.51 -1.28
N LYS A 18 -16.99 -18.21 -0.78
CA LYS A 18 -15.77 -18.83 -1.31
C LYS A 18 -14.64 -18.80 -0.28
N TYR A 19 -13.87 -19.87 -0.24
CA TYR A 19 -12.58 -19.87 0.47
C TYR A 19 -11.53 -19.12 -0.35
N LEU A 20 -10.82 -18.17 0.27
CA LEU A 20 -9.81 -17.32 -0.38
C LEU A 20 -8.39 -17.77 -0.05
N GLY A 21 -8.17 -18.43 1.08
CA GLY A 21 -6.86 -18.90 1.52
C GLY A 21 -6.73 -18.88 3.04
N GLY A 22 -5.55 -19.30 3.54
CA GLY A 22 -5.27 -19.30 4.96
C GLY A 22 -4.09 -20.19 5.34
N SER A 23 -3.94 -20.40 6.64
CA SER A 23 -2.97 -21.31 7.26
C SER A 23 -3.70 -22.37 8.10
N ALA A 24 -2.97 -23.10 8.93
CA ALA A 24 -3.56 -24.06 9.85
C ALA A 24 -4.56 -23.41 10.81
N ASP A 25 -4.20 -22.25 11.36
CA ASP A 25 -4.92 -21.56 12.42
C ASP A 25 -5.73 -20.35 11.91
N THR A 26 -5.60 -20.00 10.64
CA THR A 26 -6.26 -18.84 10.03
C THR A 26 -6.90 -19.23 8.71
N LYS A 27 -8.17 -18.89 8.53
CA LYS A 27 -8.90 -19.10 7.27
C LYS A 27 -9.53 -17.79 6.81
N VAL A 28 -9.48 -17.50 5.50
CA VAL A 28 -10.07 -16.30 4.92
C VAL A 28 -11.10 -16.70 3.87
N TYR A 29 -12.25 -16.06 3.91
CA TYR A 29 -13.39 -16.33 3.03
C TYR A 29 -13.93 -15.05 2.41
N GLU A 30 -14.46 -15.15 1.20
CA GLU A 30 -15.37 -14.15 0.65
C GLU A 30 -16.75 -14.36 1.26
N ILE A 31 -17.36 -13.29 1.76
CA ILE A 31 -18.70 -13.27 2.31
C ILE A 31 -19.57 -12.26 1.58
N GLU A 32 -20.87 -12.48 1.57
CA GLU A 32 -21.84 -11.53 1.01
C GLU A 32 -23.12 -11.46 1.84
N ARG A 33 -23.81 -10.32 1.70
CA ARG A 33 -25.17 -10.12 2.21
C ARG A 33 -25.98 -9.24 1.26
N ASN A 34 -27.30 -9.32 1.37
CA ASN A 34 -28.21 -8.44 0.67
C ASN A 34 -28.71 -7.34 1.58
N VAL A 35 -28.48 -6.09 1.20
CA VAL A 35 -28.96 -4.89 1.90
C VAL A 35 -29.78 -4.06 0.93
N SER A 36 -31.11 -3.97 1.15
CA SER A 36 -32.00 -3.14 0.31
C SER A 36 -31.80 -3.36 -1.19
N GLU A 37 -31.78 -4.62 -1.64
CA GLU A 37 -31.57 -5.05 -3.03
C GLU A 37 -30.15 -4.82 -3.61
N LYS A 38 -29.20 -4.38 -2.79
CA LYS A 38 -27.80 -4.31 -3.15
C LYS A 38 -27.02 -5.45 -2.52
N LEU A 39 -26.20 -6.11 -3.36
CA LEU A 39 -25.25 -7.13 -2.90
C LEU A 39 -24.02 -6.45 -2.30
N GLU A 40 -23.82 -6.59 -1.02
CA GLU A 40 -22.63 -6.18 -0.29
C GLU A 40 -21.69 -7.37 -0.15
N LYS A 41 -20.41 -7.16 -0.43
CA LYS A 41 -19.36 -8.19 -0.32
C LYS A 41 -18.29 -7.74 0.67
N GLY A 42 -17.79 -8.71 1.43
CA GLY A 42 -16.70 -8.52 2.37
C GLY A 42 -15.75 -9.71 2.39
N ALA A 43 -14.68 -9.59 3.14
CA ALA A 43 -13.81 -10.69 3.51
C ALA A 43 -14.02 -11.02 4.99
N LEU A 44 -14.01 -12.31 5.30
CA LEU A 44 -14.06 -12.84 6.65
C LEU A 44 -12.76 -13.56 6.94
N LYS A 45 -12.05 -13.13 7.97
CA LYS A 45 -10.90 -13.85 8.52
C LYS A 45 -11.33 -14.54 9.82
N ILE A 46 -11.13 -15.85 9.91
CA ILE A 46 -11.37 -16.65 11.11
C ILE A 46 -10.02 -17.11 11.63
N ILE A 47 -9.77 -16.89 12.91
CA ILE A 47 -8.53 -17.27 13.58
C ILE A 47 -8.90 -18.08 14.81
N SER A 48 -8.44 -19.34 14.90
CA SER A 48 -8.59 -20.17 16.08
C SER A 48 -7.36 -20.06 16.96
N GLY A 49 -7.54 -19.81 18.25
CA GLY A 49 -6.42 -19.62 19.15
C GLY A 49 -6.75 -19.84 20.62
N SER A 50 -5.69 -19.91 21.43
CA SER A 50 -5.76 -19.91 22.89
C SER A 50 -6.33 -18.60 23.44
N ALA A 51 -6.71 -18.57 24.69
CA ALA A 51 -7.27 -17.36 25.33
C ALA A 51 -6.32 -16.12 25.22
N SER A 52 -5.01 -16.34 25.39
CA SER A 52 -4.01 -15.26 25.28
C SER A 52 -3.86 -14.74 23.84
N GLU A 53 -3.95 -15.63 22.84
CA GLU A 53 -3.93 -15.24 21.43
C GLU A 53 -5.19 -14.46 21.05
N VAL A 54 -6.36 -14.95 21.47
CA VAL A 54 -7.65 -14.25 21.27
C VAL A 54 -7.59 -12.83 21.85
N GLU A 55 -7.12 -12.66 23.08
CA GLU A 55 -6.97 -11.35 23.70
C GLU A 55 -6.02 -10.44 22.91
N SER A 56 -4.91 -10.99 22.43
CA SER A 56 -3.96 -10.28 21.57
C SER A 56 -4.64 -9.79 20.29
N TYR A 57 -5.42 -10.63 19.60
CA TYR A 57 -6.14 -10.23 18.39
C TYR A 57 -7.20 -9.15 18.65
N VAL A 58 -7.92 -9.22 19.78
CA VAL A 58 -8.88 -8.18 20.16
C VAL A 58 -8.18 -6.83 20.39
N GLN A 59 -7.03 -6.83 21.04
CA GLN A 59 -6.24 -5.60 21.24
C GLN A 59 -5.72 -5.05 19.91
N GLN A 60 -5.20 -5.91 19.03
CA GLN A 60 -4.76 -5.52 17.69
C GLN A 60 -5.90 -4.88 16.89
N PHE A 61 -7.08 -5.48 16.93
CA PHE A 61 -8.24 -4.94 16.22
C PHE A 61 -8.62 -3.54 16.70
N ARG A 62 -8.59 -3.27 18.00
CA ARG A 62 -8.89 -1.93 18.54
C ARG A 62 -7.94 -0.86 17.98
N VAL A 63 -6.66 -1.16 17.91
CA VAL A 63 -5.68 -0.24 17.34
C VAL A 63 -5.92 -0.03 15.84
N MET A 64 -6.24 -1.09 15.11
CA MET A 64 -6.59 -0.98 13.70
C MET A 64 -7.89 -0.20 13.47
N GLU A 65 -8.86 -0.32 14.39
CA GLU A 65 -10.10 0.45 14.37
C GLU A 65 -9.85 1.96 14.55
N GLU A 66 -8.93 2.34 15.43
CA GLU A 66 -8.51 3.75 15.61
C GLU A 66 -7.79 4.32 14.38
N MET A 67 -7.16 3.45 13.59
CA MET A 67 -6.50 3.80 12.33
C MET A 67 -7.44 3.77 11.12
N GLN A 68 -8.72 3.45 11.28
CA GLN A 68 -9.70 3.36 10.19
C GLN A 68 -9.88 4.68 9.45
N GLY A 69 -10.22 4.58 8.17
CA GLY A 69 -10.40 5.74 7.30
C GLY A 69 -9.10 6.39 6.83
N GLN A 70 -7.95 5.89 7.29
CA GLN A 70 -6.65 6.30 6.78
C GLN A 70 -6.34 5.54 5.49
N SER A 71 -5.79 6.26 4.52
CA SER A 71 -5.40 5.66 3.24
C SER A 71 -4.32 4.60 3.43
N ASN A 72 -4.37 3.52 2.63
CA ASN A 72 -3.37 2.46 2.56
C ASN A 72 -3.32 1.47 3.74
N ILE A 73 -4.32 1.50 4.61
CA ILE A 73 -4.58 0.45 5.60
C ILE A 73 -5.90 -0.24 5.26
N VAL A 74 -5.95 -1.56 5.41
CA VAL A 74 -7.18 -2.33 5.20
C VAL A 74 -8.24 -1.90 6.21
N SER A 75 -9.46 -1.66 5.74
CA SER A 75 -10.59 -1.33 6.62
C SER A 75 -11.15 -2.59 7.25
N TYR A 76 -11.26 -2.56 8.56
CA TYR A 76 -11.86 -3.62 9.36
C TYR A 76 -13.23 -3.15 9.89
N ASP A 77 -14.27 -3.92 9.61
CA ASP A 77 -15.65 -3.53 9.94
C ASP A 77 -16.07 -3.97 11.33
N GLU A 78 -15.75 -5.22 11.69
CA GLU A 78 -16.25 -5.81 12.93
C GLU A 78 -15.40 -7.01 13.37
N LEU A 79 -15.25 -7.18 14.68
CA LEU A 79 -14.66 -8.37 15.30
C LEU A 79 -15.65 -9.00 16.29
N THR A 80 -15.79 -10.30 16.21
CA THR A 80 -16.57 -11.10 17.15
C THR A 80 -15.76 -12.30 17.62
N VAL A 81 -15.77 -12.58 18.91
CA VAL A 81 -15.13 -13.77 19.51
C VAL A 81 -16.18 -14.79 19.87
N VAL A 82 -15.99 -16.01 19.42
CA VAL A 82 -16.82 -17.17 19.78
C VAL A 82 -15.96 -18.11 20.63
N PRO A 83 -16.23 -18.26 21.95
CA PRO A 83 -15.47 -19.15 22.80
C PRO A 83 -15.64 -20.62 22.36
N HIS A 84 -14.59 -21.42 22.52
CA HIS A 84 -14.67 -22.86 22.33
C HIS A 84 -15.50 -23.53 23.43
N GLU A 85 -16.16 -24.65 23.13
CA GLU A 85 -17.03 -25.40 24.08
C GLU A 85 -16.23 -25.91 25.28
N ASP A 86 -14.94 -26.19 25.12
CA ASP A 86 -14.05 -26.63 26.20
C ASP A 86 -13.61 -25.50 27.14
N GLY A 87 -13.96 -24.24 26.84
CA GLY A 87 -13.60 -23.07 27.61
C GLY A 87 -12.13 -22.66 27.49
N VAL A 88 -11.36 -23.28 26.57
CA VAL A 88 -9.94 -23.00 26.34
C VAL A 88 -9.75 -22.31 25.00
N GLY A 89 -9.76 -20.98 24.99
CA GLY A 89 -9.60 -20.20 23.77
C GLY A 89 -10.90 -19.91 23.03
N GLY A 90 -10.79 -19.60 21.73
CA GLY A 90 -11.94 -19.25 20.89
C GLY A 90 -11.58 -18.99 19.45
N ASP A 91 -12.61 -18.82 18.65
CA ASP A 91 -12.51 -18.38 17.27
C ASP A 91 -12.75 -16.86 17.19
N VAL A 92 -11.82 -16.14 16.58
CA VAL A 92 -11.93 -14.71 16.30
C VAL A 92 -12.40 -14.54 14.87
N PHE A 93 -13.59 -13.98 14.70
CA PHE A 93 -14.19 -13.64 13.42
C PHE A 93 -13.95 -12.17 13.14
N ILE A 94 -13.23 -11.85 12.07
CA ILE A 94 -12.92 -10.47 11.67
C ILE A 94 -13.52 -10.24 10.29
N ARG A 95 -14.43 -9.28 10.19
CA ARG A 95 -14.99 -8.80 8.92
C ARG A 95 -14.21 -7.58 8.46
N MET A 96 -13.87 -7.56 7.17
CA MET A 96 -13.06 -6.51 6.55
C MET A 96 -13.43 -6.33 5.08
N GLU A 97 -12.94 -5.26 4.46
CA GLU A 97 -13.12 -5.02 3.03
C GLU A 97 -12.56 -6.17 2.19
N LEU A 98 -13.25 -6.51 1.09
CA LEU A 98 -12.83 -7.56 0.17
C LEU A 98 -11.80 -7.00 -0.83
N LEU A 99 -10.57 -7.42 -0.66
CA LEU A 99 -9.44 -7.05 -1.51
C LEU A 99 -8.73 -8.29 -2.06
N THR A 100 -7.83 -8.08 -3.03
CA THR A 100 -7.03 -9.16 -3.63
C THR A 100 -5.60 -9.05 -3.14
N SER A 101 -4.97 -10.14 -2.71
CA SER A 101 -3.57 -10.10 -2.30
C SER A 101 -2.64 -9.78 -3.47
N LEU A 102 -1.51 -9.10 -3.18
CA LEU A 102 -0.53 -8.72 -4.19
C LEU A 102 -0.12 -9.90 -5.08
N PRO A 103 0.24 -11.10 -4.57
CA PRO A 103 0.59 -12.24 -5.45
C PRO A 103 -0.53 -12.67 -6.40
N GLN A 104 -1.79 -12.59 -5.96
CA GLN A 104 -2.93 -12.92 -6.81
C GLN A 104 -3.24 -11.85 -7.87
N ARG A 105 -2.86 -10.61 -7.59
CA ARG A 105 -3.06 -9.45 -8.50
C ARG A 105 -1.94 -9.31 -9.52
N LEU A 106 -0.77 -9.91 -9.28
CA LEU A 106 0.39 -9.80 -10.15
C LEU A 106 0.08 -10.23 -11.59
N LYS A 107 0.34 -9.32 -12.52
CA LYS A 107 0.43 -9.58 -13.95
C LYS A 107 1.90 -9.88 -14.30
N LYS A 108 2.16 -10.50 -15.45
CA LYS A 108 3.51 -10.89 -15.87
C LYS A 108 4.50 -9.71 -15.95
N ASP A 109 4.00 -8.51 -16.25
CA ASP A 109 4.83 -7.32 -16.44
C ASP A 109 4.56 -6.31 -15.32
N TYR A 110 5.49 -6.22 -14.37
CA TYR A 110 5.49 -5.21 -13.32
C TYR A 110 6.53 -4.14 -13.66
N PHE A 111 6.08 -2.93 -13.92
CA PHE A 111 6.92 -1.81 -14.28
C PHE A 111 7.30 -0.97 -13.06
N ASP A 112 8.33 -0.14 -13.20
CA ASP A 112 8.76 0.82 -12.18
C ASP A 112 7.59 1.57 -11.52
N GLU A 113 6.60 1.98 -12.31
CA GLU A 113 5.42 2.72 -11.84
C GLU A 113 4.61 1.97 -10.80
N ASN A 114 4.42 0.68 -11.00
CA ASN A 114 3.68 -0.17 -10.07
C ASN A 114 4.46 -0.35 -8.77
N VAL A 115 5.80 -0.53 -8.86
CA VAL A 115 6.66 -0.69 -7.69
C VAL A 115 6.79 0.62 -6.92
N ILE A 116 6.95 1.75 -7.61
CA ILE A 116 6.98 3.07 -7.00
C ILE A 116 5.64 3.36 -6.31
N LYS A 117 4.51 3.08 -6.98
CA LYS A 117 3.17 3.27 -6.39
C LYS A 117 3.00 2.42 -5.14
N LEU A 118 3.34 1.13 -5.19
CA LEU A 118 3.30 0.24 -4.04
C LEU A 118 4.16 0.79 -2.89
N GLY A 119 5.39 1.18 -3.18
CA GLY A 119 6.29 1.74 -2.18
C GLY A 119 5.74 3.02 -1.55
N VAL A 120 5.17 3.93 -2.35
CA VAL A 120 4.52 5.16 -1.87
C VAL A 120 3.30 4.84 -0.99
N ASP A 121 2.39 3.98 -1.47
CA ASP A 121 1.16 3.63 -0.77
C ASP A 121 1.47 2.95 0.59
N ILE A 122 2.41 1.99 0.62
CA ILE A 122 2.76 1.30 1.86
C ILE A 122 3.61 2.17 2.79
N SER A 123 4.52 3.01 2.25
CA SER A 123 5.23 3.98 3.10
C SER A 123 4.25 4.94 3.78
N ASN A 124 3.16 5.33 3.11
CA ASN A 124 2.12 6.16 3.72
C ASN A 124 1.41 5.45 4.90
N ALA A 125 1.15 4.14 4.78
CA ALA A 125 0.66 3.34 5.91
C ALA A 125 1.68 3.28 7.06
N LEU A 126 2.98 3.12 6.73
CA LEU A 126 4.05 3.06 7.73
C LEU A 126 4.28 4.39 8.46
N ILE A 127 4.11 5.53 7.78
CA ILE A 127 4.14 6.87 8.43
C ILE A 127 3.10 6.94 9.55
N LEU A 128 1.91 6.39 9.31
CA LEU A 128 0.88 6.35 10.34
C LEU A 128 1.26 5.40 11.48
N CYS A 129 1.81 4.22 11.16
CA CYS A 129 2.31 3.28 12.17
C CYS A 129 3.38 3.94 13.06
N GLU A 130 4.34 4.66 12.47
CA GLU A 130 5.37 5.39 13.22
C GLU A 130 4.76 6.43 14.16
N LYS A 131 3.78 7.19 13.69
CA LYS A 131 3.08 8.21 14.48
C LYS A 131 2.38 7.60 15.70
N GLU A 132 1.78 6.43 15.54
CA GLU A 132 1.10 5.71 16.61
C GLU A 132 2.04 4.77 17.40
N HIS A 133 3.36 4.86 17.16
CA HIS A 133 4.39 4.02 17.80
C HIS A 133 4.19 2.50 17.59
N ILE A 134 3.69 2.12 16.43
CA ILE A 134 3.43 0.74 16.03
C ILE A 134 4.51 0.27 15.07
N VAL A 135 5.08 -0.90 15.32
CA VAL A 135 5.87 -1.64 14.34
C VAL A 135 4.98 -2.73 13.76
N HIS A 136 4.83 -2.76 12.44
CA HIS A 136 3.97 -3.73 11.77
C HIS A 136 4.52 -5.15 11.89
N GLY A 137 5.81 -5.34 11.62
CA GLY A 137 6.58 -6.57 11.87
C GLY A 137 6.23 -7.76 10.96
N ASN A 138 5.31 -7.63 9.98
CA ASN A 138 4.88 -8.73 9.12
C ASN A 138 4.61 -8.29 7.67
N ILE A 139 5.43 -7.38 7.16
CA ILE A 139 5.29 -6.92 5.77
C ILE A 139 5.83 -7.97 4.82
N LYS A 140 4.94 -8.47 3.94
CA LYS A 140 5.23 -9.46 2.90
C LYS A 140 4.18 -9.38 1.81
N PRO A 141 4.40 -9.95 0.61
CA PRO A 141 3.47 -9.82 -0.50
C PRO A 141 2.03 -10.24 -0.20
N PHE A 142 1.83 -11.27 0.64
CA PHE A 142 0.48 -11.75 1.00
C PHE A 142 -0.29 -10.78 1.91
N ASN A 143 0.41 -9.91 2.65
CA ASN A 143 -0.16 -8.93 3.55
C ASN A 143 -0.29 -7.54 2.92
N ILE A 144 0.06 -7.41 1.65
CA ILE A 144 -0.24 -6.24 0.83
C ILE A 144 -1.42 -6.60 -0.06
N LEU A 145 -2.55 -5.93 0.18
CA LEU A 145 -3.79 -6.14 -0.55
C LEU A 145 -3.99 -5.01 -1.56
N VAL A 146 -4.68 -5.32 -2.65
CA VAL A 146 -4.87 -4.39 -3.77
C VAL A 146 -6.36 -4.17 -3.98
N SER A 147 -6.78 -2.90 -3.99
CA SER A 147 -8.15 -2.49 -4.27
C SER A 147 -8.49 -2.59 -5.78
N LYS A 148 -9.76 -2.39 -6.12
CA LYS A 148 -10.21 -2.30 -7.51
C LYS A 148 -9.61 -1.10 -8.24
N ASP A 149 -9.32 -0.04 -7.51
CA ASP A 149 -8.73 1.21 -8.00
C ASP A 149 -7.18 1.17 -8.00
N GLU A 150 -6.63 -0.05 -7.82
CA GLU A 150 -5.19 -0.31 -7.78
C GLU A 150 -4.43 0.41 -6.65
N GLU A 151 -5.10 0.70 -5.55
CA GLU A 151 -4.47 1.16 -4.32
C GLU A 151 -3.91 -0.02 -3.55
N TYR A 152 -2.69 0.12 -3.02
CA TYR A 152 -2.07 -0.88 -2.17
C TYR A 152 -2.36 -0.57 -0.70
N LYS A 153 -2.84 -1.58 0.02
CA LYS A 153 -3.22 -1.47 1.43
C LYS A 153 -2.51 -2.53 2.27
N LEU A 154 -2.06 -2.12 3.43
CA LEU A 154 -1.38 -2.98 4.40
C LEU A 154 -2.40 -3.68 5.30
N SER A 155 -2.25 -4.99 5.46
CA SER A 155 -3.10 -5.85 6.30
C SER A 155 -2.26 -6.66 7.27
N ASP A 156 -2.91 -7.35 8.20
CA ASP A 156 -2.28 -8.33 9.09
C ASP A 156 -1.15 -7.75 9.94
N PHE A 157 -1.49 -6.74 10.71
CA PHE A 157 -0.63 -6.19 11.74
C PHE A 157 -0.32 -7.28 12.76
N SER A 158 0.88 -7.86 12.72
CA SER A 158 1.33 -8.69 13.81
C SER A 158 1.92 -7.77 14.86
N MET A 159 1.09 -7.23 15.74
CA MET A 159 1.57 -6.44 16.86
C MET A 159 2.33 -7.34 17.84
N LEU A 160 3.51 -7.75 17.43
CA LEU A 160 4.47 -8.45 18.26
C LEU A 160 5.07 -7.44 19.26
N LYS A 161 4.24 -7.00 20.20
CA LYS A 161 4.71 -6.17 21.32
C LYS A 161 5.57 -6.94 22.31
N ASN A 162 5.73 -8.25 22.16
CA ASN A 162 6.43 -9.05 23.17
C ASN A 162 7.60 -9.83 22.57
N ALA A 163 8.77 -9.62 23.14
CA ALA A 163 9.98 -10.40 22.94
C ALA A 163 9.84 -11.91 23.28
N ASP A 164 8.65 -12.35 23.71
CA ASP A 164 8.38 -13.68 24.25
C ASP A 164 7.88 -14.70 23.23
N ILE A 165 7.75 -14.31 21.95
CA ILE A 165 7.39 -15.29 20.91
C ILE A 165 8.61 -16.12 20.58
N THR A 166 8.50 -17.41 20.85
CA THR A 166 9.57 -18.39 20.60
C THR A 166 9.94 -18.45 19.12
N ALA A 167 11.20 -18.72 18.82
CA ALA A 167 11.70 -18.83 17.44
C ALA A 167 10.91 -19.84 16.57
N SER A 168 10.19 -20.78 17.20
CA SER A 168 9.36 -21.79 16.52
C SER A 168 8.04 -21.24 15.97
N GLU A 169 7.46 -20.21 16.57
CA GLU A 169 6.21 -19.58 16.11
C GLU A 169 6.45 -18.57 14.99
N ARG A 170 7.65 -17.98 14.92
CA ARG A 170 8.08 -17.09 13.84
C ARG A 170 8.28 -17.80 12.50
N GLN A 171 8.22 -19.13 12.46
CA GLN A 171 8.88 -19.95 11.45
C GLN A 171 8.07 -20.29 10.21
N LYS A 172 6.82 -19.84 10.02
CA LYS A 172 6.06 -20.55 8.98
C LYS A 172 5.93 -19.90 7.60
N THR A 173 6.03 -18.58 7.42
CA THR A 173 6.06 -17.99 6.06
C THR A 173 6.44 -16.51 6.11
N GLY A 174 7.41 -16.09 5.30
CA GLY A 174 7.76 -14.68 5.11
C GLY A 174 9.01 -14.22 5.85
N MET A 175 9.77 -15.15 6.45
CA MET A 175 11.05 -14.81 7.08
C MET A 175 12.05 -14.17 6.12
N GLU A 176 11.94 -14.49 4.83
CA GLU A 176 12.76 -13.92 3.75
C GLU A 176 12.61 -12.42 3.56
N TYR A 177 11.51 -11.83 4.06
CA TYR A 177 11.26 -10.39 4.03
C TYR A 177 11.66 -9.69 5.33
N GLN A 178 11.96 -10.44 6.40
CA GLN A 178 12.27 -9.88 7.71
C GLN A 178 13.70 -9.33 7.79
N ALA A 179 13.84 -8.23 8.50
CA ALA A 179 15.12 -7.58 8.73
C ALA A 179 16.09 -8.47 9.53
N PRO A 180 17.42 -8.35 9.28
CA PRO A 180 18.41 -9.20 9.94
C PRO A 180 18.37 -9.15 11.47
N GLU A 181 18.15 -7.97 12.06
CA GLU A 181 18.03 -7.78 13.51
C GLU A 181 16.81 -8.51 14.08
N VAL A 182 15.69 -8.52 13.35
CA VAL A 182 14.48 -9.28 13.76
C VAL A 182 14.76 -10.77 13.79
N LEU A 183 15.49 -11.29 12.80
CA LEU A 183 15.85 -12.70 12.70
C LEU A 183 16.85 -13.13 13.78
N ARG A 184 17.73 -12.21 14.22
CA ARG A 184 18.67 -12.46 15.32
C ARG A 184 17.99 -12.35 16.70
N GLY A 185 16.70 -11.92 16.74
CA GLY A 185 15.99 -11.70 18.00
C GLY A 185 16.48 -10.48 18.77
N GLU A 186 17.10 -9.53 18.08
CA GLU A 186 17.57 -8.27 18.65
C GLU A 186 16.38 -7.30 18.82
N GLN A 187 16.60 -6.23 19.59
CA GLN A 187 15.63 -5.15 19.69
C GLN A 187 15.54 -4.43 18.34
N TYR A 188 14.33 -4.18 17.86
CA TYR A 188 14.08 -3.56 16.56
C TYR A 188 12.98 -2.50 16.64
N GLY A 189 12.89 -1.63 15.63
CA GLY A 189 11.93 -0.56 15.50
C GLY A 189 11.34 -0.49 14.08
N HIS A 190 10.78 0.67 13.74
CA HIS A 190 10.14 0.93 12.45
C HIS A 190 11.08 0.74 11.23
N THR A 191 12.39 0.86 11.41
CA THR A 191 13.37 0.59 10.33
C THR A 191 13.36 -0.88 9.87
N ALA A 192 12.85 -1.81 10.68
CA ALA A 192 12.63 -3.19 10.27
C ALA A 192 11.48 -3.31 9.25
N ASP A 193 10.44 -2.49 9.38
CA ASP A 193 9.34 -2.43 8.40
C ASP A 193 9.81 -1.80 7.08
N ILE A 194 10.69 -0.80 7.14
CA ILE A 194 11.34 -0.22 5.95
C ILE A 194 12.13 -1.28 5.18
N TYR A 195 12.90 -2.11 5.89
CA TYR A 195 13.61 -3.23 5.29
C TYR A 195 12.64 -4.21 4.62
N SER A 196 11.59 -4.61 5.33
CA SER A 196 10.60 -5.56 4.83
C SER A 196 9.88 -5.05 3.58
N LEU A 197 9.52 -3.76 3.53
CA LEU A 197 8.98 -3.11 2.34
C LEU A 197 10.03 -3.08 1.21
N GLY A 198 11.27 -2.75 1.51
CA GLY A 198 12.39 -2.82 0.57
C GLY A 198 12.51 -4.20 -0.08
N MET A 199 12.43 -5.27 0.72
CA MET A 199 12.49 -6.65 0.23
C MET A 199 11.29 -7.04 -0.64
N VAL A 200 10.09 -6.52 -0.36
CA VAL A 200 8.92 -6.70 -1.26
C VAL A 200 9.15 -6.00 -2.59
N MET A 201 9.64 -4.76 -2.57
CA MET A 201 9.96 -4.01 -3.79
C MET A 201 11.10 -4.70 -4.56
N TYR A 202 12.13 -5.18 -3.88
CA TYR A 202 13.20 -5.97 -4.46
C TYR A 202 12.66 -7.22 -5.16
N TRP A 203 11.80 -7.99 -4.50
CA TRP A 203 11.17 -9.19 -5.03
C TRP A 203 10.41 -8.90 -6.33
N LEU A 204 9.66 -7.79 -6.39
CA LEU A 204 8.98 -7.36 -7.61
C LEU A 204 9.95 -7.03 -8.76
N LEU A 205 11.04 -6.32 -8.45
CA LEU A 205 12.07 -5.91 -9.42
C LEU A 205 13.04 -7.06 -9.77
N ASN A 206 12.99 -8.16 -9.06
CA ASN A 206 13.84 -9.33 -9.30
C ASN A 206 13.05 -10.55 -9.78
N ASN A 207 12.07 -10.32 -10.65
CA ASN A 207 11.23 -11.38 -11.24
C ASN A 207 10.56 -12.29 -10.19
N GLN A 208 10.12 -11.72 -9.10
CA GLN A 208 9.47 -12.43 -7.98
C GLN A 208 10.37 -13.50 -7.33
N THR A 209 11.67 -13.25 -7.32
CA THR A 209 12.66 -14.11 -6.67
C THR A 209 13.44 -13.34 -5.62
N LEU A 210 13.77 -14.01 -4.52
CA LEU A 210 14.68 -13.48 -3.50
C LEU A 210 15.98 -14.28 -3.50
N PRO A 211 17.13 -13.64 -3.21
CA PRO A 211 18.40 -14.37 -3.04
C PRO A 211 18.33 -15.22 -1.77
N ARG A 212 19.26 -16.17 -1.68
CA ARG A 212 19.47 -16.89 -0.43
C ARG A 212 19.98 -15.93 0.64
N ARG A 213 19.70 -16.23 1.89
CA ARG A 213 20.06 -15.37 3.03
C ARG A 213 21.55 -15.20 3.25
N ASP A 214 22.32 -16.21 2.87
CA ASP A 214 23.78 -16.22 2.94
C ASP A 214 24.42 -15.49 1.75
N GLU A 215 23.65 -15.12 0.76
CA GLU A 215 24.11 -14.37 -0.41
C GLU A 215 24.03 -12.87 -0.16
N LYS A 216 25.06 -12.14 -0.60
CA LYS A 216 25.01 -10.68 -0.59
C LYS A 216 23.96 -10.20 -1.58
N LEU A 217 23.05 -9.32 -1.11
CA LEU A 217 22.04 -8.72 -1.95
C LEU A 217 22.69 -7.96 -3.10
N GLN A 218 22.34 -8.32 -4.34
CA GLN A 218 22.77 -7.63 -5.56
C GLN A 218 21.67 -6.70 -6.03
N PRO A 219 21.96 -5.65 -6.81
CA PRO A 219 20.91 -4.84 -7.41
C PRO A 219 19.90 -5.71 -8.18
N PRO A 220 18.58 -5.43 -8.10
CA PRO A 220 17.57 -6.25 -8.74
C PRO A 220 17.71 -6.24 -10.25
N ALA A 221 17.18 -7.29 -10.90
CA ALA A 221 17.35 -7.54 -12.34
C ALA A 221 16.75 -6.44 -13.22
N ILE A 222 15.58 -5.91 -12.85
CA ILE A 222 14.82 -4.91 -13.62
C ILE A 222 14.63 -3.63 -12.80
N GLY A 223 14.17 -2.57 -13.46
CA GLY A 223 13.93 -1.27 -12.86
C GLY A 223 14.99 -0.22 -13.22
N SER A 224 14.62 1.05 -13.08
CA SER A 224 15.55 2.17 -13.27
C SER A 224 16.61 2.20 -12.18
N GLU A 225 17.82 2.69 -12.51
CA GLU A 225 18.94 2.71 -11.56
C GLU A 225 18.59 3.46 -10.26
N LYS A 226 17.85 4.57 -10.37
CA LYS A 226 17.41 5.32 -9.16
C LYS A 226 16.44 4.55 -8.28
N LEU A 227 15.53 3.77 -8.88
CA LEU A 227 14.62 2.92 -8.11
C LEU A 227 15.41 1.79 -7.43
N LYS A 228 16.38 1.20 -8.14
CA LYS A 228 17.28 0.18 -7.56
C LYS A 228 18.06 0.73 -6.38
N GLU A 229 18.63 1.95 -6.50
CA GLU A 229 19.34 2.63 -5.41
C GLU A 229 18.45 2.80 -4.16
N ILE A 230 17.19 3.24 -4.35
CA ILE A 230 16.24 3.39 -3.25
C ILE A 230 15.94 2.06 -2.58
N VAL A 231 15.65 1.03 -3.37
CA VAL A 231 15.34 -0.31 -2.87
C VAL A 231 16.55 -0.91 -2.14
N MET A 232 17.75 -0.81 -2.70
CA MET A 232 18.96 -1.31 -2.06
C MET A 232 19.25 -0.61 -0.73
N LYS A 233 19.07 0.73 -0.67
CA LYS A 233 19.21 1.47 0.58
C LYS A 233 18.18 1.02 1.64
N ALA A 234 16.93 0.78 1.26
CA ALA A 234 15.93 0.26 2.19
C ALA A 234 16.29 -1.14 2.72
N CYS A 235 17.00 -1.95 1.91
CA CYS A 235 17.42 -3.30 2.25
C CYS A 235 18.82 -3.40 2.88
N GLU A 236 19.40 -2.30 3.35
CA GLU A 236 20.70 -2.33 4.03
C GLU A 236 20.63 -3.19 5.31
N SER A 237 21.70 -3.93 5.58
CA SER A 237 21.75 -4.86 6.70
C SER A 237 21.73 -4.15 8.05
N CYS A 238 22.42 -3.01 8.15
CA CYS A 238 22.45 -2.18 9.36
C CYS A 238 21.24 -1.22 9.33
N PRO A 239 20.42 -1.16 10.40
CA PRO A 239 19.27 -0.26 10.47
C PRO A 239 19.62 1.22 10.23
N GLU A 240 20.83 1.65 10.68
CA GLU A 240 21.32 3.02 10.58
C GLU A 240 21.66 3.44 9.14
N ASP A 241 21.94 2.47 8.25
CA ASP A 241 22.26 2.73 6.85
C ASP A 241 21.00 2.82 5.97
N ARG A 242 19.83 2.45 6.51
CA ARG A 242 18.53 2.53 5.85
C ARG A 242 17.99 3.97 5.81
N TYR A 243 16.77 4.14 5.39
CA TYR A 243 16.00 5.36 5.64
C TYR A 243 15.66 5.45 7.11
N ALA A 244 15.85 6.63 7.72
CA ALA A 244 15.63 6.83 9.15
C ALA A 244 14.14 6.83 9.52
N SER A 245 13.24 7.07 8.56
CA SER A 245 11.79 7.04 8.74
C SER A 245 11.06 6.61 7.47
N ALA A 246 9.81 6.18 7.62
CA ALA A 246 8.93 5.89 6.49
C ALA A 246 8.67 7.15 5.64
N GLN A 247 8.70 8.36 6.26
CA GLN A 247 8.58 9.62 5.53
C GLN A 247 9.75 9.83 4.57
N GLU A 248 10.99 9.54 4.97
CA GLU A 248 12.14 9.65 4.08
C GLU A 248 12.05 8.71 2.88
N LEU A 249 11.62 7.46 3.08
CA LEU A 249 11.40 6.50 2.00
C LEU A 249 10.27 6.96 1.07
N TYR A 250 9.15 7.45 1.63
CA TYR A 250 8.04 8.03 0.88
C TYR A 250 8.50 9.20 0.00
N ASP A 251 9.28 10.13 0.56
CA ASP A 251 9.79 11.31 -0.16
C ASP A 251 10.73 10.90 -1.31
N ALA A 252 11.61 9.93 -1.09
CA ALA A 252 12.51 9.41 -2.12
C ALA A 252 11.73 8.78 -3.30
N LEU A 253 10.72 7.96 -3.01
CA LEU A 253 9.88 7.32 -4.03
C LEU A 253 8.98 8.32 -4.75
N SER A 254 8.38 9.26 -4.02
CA SER A 254 7.53 10.31 -4.57
C SER A 254 8.29 11.24 -5.50
N ALA A 255 9.57 11.52 -5.21
CA ALA A 255 10.44 12.29 -6.09
C ALA A 255 10.64 11.62 -7.46
N LEU A 256 10.73 10.27 -7.51
CA LEU A 256 10.80 9.54 -8.78
C LEU A 256 9.49 9.63 -9.57
N LYS A 257 8.35 9.45 -8.90
CA LYS A 257 7.02 9.57 -9.50
C LYS A 257 6.83 10.96 -10.12
N ASN A 258 7.14 12.00 -9.38
CA ASN A 258 6.98 13.38 -9.82
C ASN A 258 7.91 13.74 -10.98
N LYS A 259 9.17 13.30 -10.96
CA LYS A 259 10.12 13.53 -12.06
C LYS A 259 9.64 12.89 -13.36
N ARG A 260 9.06 11.70 -13.30
CA ARG A 260 8.56 10.99 -14.48
C ARG A 260 7.35 11.70 -15.08
N ILE A 261 6.40 12.13 -14.24
CA ILE A 261 5.26 12.94 -14.64
C ILE A 261 5.75 14.21 -15.35
N MET A 262 6.68 14.96 -14.76
CA MET A 262 7.26 16.18 -15.37
C MET A 262 7.91 15.91 -16.72
N THR A 263 8.61 14.77 -16.88
CA THR A 263 9.23 14.40 -18.16
C THR A 263 8.18 14.09 -19.23
N MET A 264 7.11 13.39 -18.87
CA MET A 264 5.98 13.11 -19.77
C MET A 264 5.29 14.42 -20.21
N PHE A 265 5.03 15.33 -19.27
CA PHE A 265 4.48 16.65 -19.60
C PHE A 265 5.40 17.43 -20.51
N GLY A 266 6.71 17.47 -20.24
CA GLY A 266 7.70 18.11 -21.11
C GLY A 266 7.68 17.55 -22.53
N ALA A 267 7.56 16.24 -22.71
CA ALA A 267 7.43 15.60 -24.02
C ALA A 267 6.13 15.98 -24.73
N ILE A 268 4.99 15.98 -24.03
CA ILE A 268 3.69 16.40 -24.57
C ILE A 268 3.75 17.87 -25.02
N TRP A 269 4.33 18.76 -24.18
CA TRP A 269 4.48 20.17 -24.50
C TRP A 269 5.37 20.43 -25.68
N SER A 270 6.49 19.75 -25.80
CA SER A 270 7.38 19.89 -26.97
C SER A 270 6.69 19.45 -28.27
N THR A 271 5.88 18.40 -28.19
CA THR A 271 5.08 17.91 -29.34
C THR A 271 3.99 18.93 -29.74
N LEU A 272 3.25 19.46 -28.77
CA LEU A 272 2.24 20.48 -29.02
C LEU A 272 2.84 21.79 -29.59
N ALA A 273 3.99 22.22 -29.07
CA ALA A 273 4.70 23.35 -29.60
C ALA A 273 5.17 23.14 -31.05
N GLY A 274 5.63 21.93 -31.39
CA GLY A 274 5.98 21.54 -32.75
C GLY A 274 4.79 21.59 -33.70
N ILE A 275 3.63 21.11 -33.24
CA ILE A 275 2.37 21.17 -34.02
C ILE A 275 1.96 22.65 -34.25
N ALA A 276 1.97 23.48 -33.19
CA ALA A 276 1.64 24.91 -33.30
C ALA A 276 2.56 25.64 -34.30
N TYR A 277 3.84 25.36 -34.28
CA TYR A 277 4.79 25.90 -35.25
C TYR A 277 4.48 25.44 -36.70
N GLY A 278 4.17 24.15 -36.86
CA GLY A 278 3.78 23.60 -38.18
C GLY A 278 2.49 24.22 -38.72
N VAL A 279 1.49 24.46 -37.86
CA VAL A 279 0.23 25.14 -38.23
C VAL A 279 0.53 26.61 -38.62
N GLY A 280 1.37 27.32 -37.85
CA GLY A 280 1.80 28.68 -38.21
C GLY A 280 2.46 28.77 -39.57
N ALA A 281 3.30 27.80 -39.91
CA ALA A 281 3.98 27.74 -41.22
C ALA A 281 3.01 27.51 -42.39
N ILE A 282 1.87 26.85 -42.15
CA ILE A 282 0.88 26.57 -43.21
C ILE A 282 -0.18 27.70 -43.33
N PHE A 283 -0.65 28.22 -42.21
CA PHE A 283 -1.80 29.13 -42.14
C PHE A 283 -1.44 30.58 -41.80
N GLY A 284 -0.19 30.89 -41.59
CA GLY A 284 0.35 32.19 -41.26
C GLY A 284 0.81 32.30 -39.80
N ASP A 285 1.82 33.11 -39.56
CA ASP A 285 2.49 33.23 -38.26
C ASP A 285 1.62 33.75 -37.12
N GLU A 286 0.54 34.51 -37.45
CA GLU A 286 -0.38 35.00 -36.42
C GLU A 286 -1.14 33.90 -35.72
N ILE A 287 -1.64 32.88 -36.43
CA ILE A 287 -2.39 31.75 -35.87
C ILE A 287 -1.45 30.86 -35.09
N GLY A 288 -0.26 30.57 -35.63
CA GLY A 288 0.77 29.78 -34.95
C GLY A 288 1.22 30.43 -33.63
N SER A 289 1.36 31.77 -33.63
CA SER A 289 1.72 32.54 -32.43
C SER A 289 0.68 32.45 -31.34
N VAL A 290 -0.61 32.62 -31.68
CA VAL A 290 -1.72 32.53 -30.72
C VAL A 290 -1.78 31.14 -30.08
N ILE A 291 -1.64 30.08 -30.87
CA ILE A 291 -1.63 28.70 -30.34
C ILE A 291 -0.43 28.49 -29.42
N LEU A 292 0.76 28.97 -29.81
CA LEU A 292 1.97 28.84 -28.99
C LEU A 292 1.85 29.61 -27.67
N PHE A 293 1.30 30.83 -27.68
CA PHE A 293 1.05 31.61 -26.46
C PHE A 293 0.05 30.91 -25.53
N ALA A 294 -1.02 30.34 -26.06
CA ALA A 294 -1.98 29.59 -25.27
C ALA A 294 -1.32 28.37 -24.61
N ILE A 295 -0.49 27.63 -25.32
CA ILE A 295 0.27 26.48 -24.81
C ILE A 295 1.21 26.94 -23.68
N LEU A 296 1.99 28.01 -23.86
CA LEU A 296 2.92 28.51 -22.86
C LEU A 296 2.22 29.01 -21.60
N ALA A 297 1.11 29.77 -21.73
CA ALA A 297 0.33 30.23 -20.61
C ALA A 297 -0.26 29.09 -19.79
N PHE A 298 -0.77 28.04 -20.45
CA PHE A 298 -1.27 26.85 -19.78
C PHE A 298 -0.15 26.08 -19.04
N SER A 299 1.05 26.02 -19.62
CA SER A 299 2.23 25.42 -18.99
C SER A 299 2.63 26.13 -17.69
N GLU A 300 2.66 27.46 -17.70
CA GLU A 300 2.98 28.24 -16.49
C GLU A 300 1.92 28.08 -15.40
N LEU A 301 0.62 28.16 -15.76
CA LEU A 301 -0.47 27.91 -14.82
C LEU A 301 -0.43 26.51 -14.21
N TYR A 302 -0.11 25.50 -15.02
CA TYR A 302 0.06 24.14 -14.51
C TYR A 302 1.26 24.02 -13.56
N SER A 303 2.40 24.65 -13.88
CA SER A 303 3.58 24.66 -13.02
C SER A 303 3.29 25.31 -11.66
N VAL A 304 2.58 26.44 -11.65
CA VAL A 304 2.15 27.13 -10.42
C VAL A 304 1.19 26.26 -9.62
N TYR A 305 0.19 25.65 -10.27
CA TYR A 305 -0.74 24.72 -9.63
C TYR A 305 -0.04 23.53 -9.00
N TYR A 306 0.91 22.92 -9.72
CA TYR A 306 1.68 21.77 -9.26
C TYR A 306 2.52 22.09 -8.02
N ASN A 307 3.24 23.23 -8.04
CA ASN A 307 4.05 23.68 -6.91
C ASN A 307 3.17 24.03 -5.69
N PHE A 308 2.03 24.68 -5.91
CA PHE A 308 1.07 24.99 -4.85
C PHE A 308 0.44 23.74 -4.24
N SER A 309 0.07 22.76 -5.06
CA SER A 309 -0.46 21.47 -4.62
C SER A 309 0.56 20.70 -3.76
N ARG A 310 1.82 20.74 -4.16
CA ARG A 310 2.94 20.10 -3.43
C ARG A 310 3.23 20.75 -2.08
N GLU A 311 3.19 22.07 -1.99
CA GLU A 311 3.37 22.78 -0.71
C GLU A 311 2.18 22.52 0.22
N ARG A 312 0.99 22.41 -0.33
CA ARG A 312 -0.23 22.13 0.43
C ARG A 312 -0.28 20.70 0.97
N GLU A 313 0.23 19.71 0.23
CA GLU A 313 0.39 18.32 0.72
C GLU A 313 1.34 18.24 1.93
N LYS A 314 2.30 19.16 2.04
CA LYS A 314 3.21 19.28 3.18
C LYS A 314 2.58 19.96 4.41
N SER A 315 1.53 20.74 4.24
CA SER A 315 1.01 21.67 5.27
C SER A 315 -0.38 21.35 5.82
N VAL A 316 -1.13 20.36 5.29
CA VAL A 316 -2.56 20.20 5.60
C VAL A 316 -2.91 18.81 6.11
N SER A 317 -3.58 18.80 7.28
CA SER A 317 -4.38 17.68 7.75
C SER A 317 -5.55 17.38 6.80
N MET A 318 -5.98 16.12 6.71
CA MET A 318 -6.82 15.53 5.66
C MET A 318 -8.16 16.21 5.31
N ASP A 319 -8.72 17.06 6.14
CA ASP A 319 -10.08 17.59 5.95
C ASP A 319 -10.25 18.62 4.81
N GLN A 320 -9.17 19.07 4.20
CA GLN A 320 -9.22 20.14 3.19
C GLN A 320 -8.92 19.72 1.73
N LYS A 321 -8.74 18.43 1.45
CA LYS A 321 -8.37 17.94 0.10
C LYS A 321 -9.47 18.09 -0.97
N ILE A 322 -10.70 18.39 -0.60
CA ILE A 322 -11.88 18.31 -1.51
C ILE A 322 -12.10 19.58 -2.37
N TYR A 323 -11.53 20.73 -2.02
CA TYR A 323 -11.94 22.02 -2.61
C TYR A 323 -11.15 22.52 -3.82
N VAL A 324 -9.94 22.03 -4.09
CA VAL A 324 -9.04 22.62 -5.11
C VAL A 324 -9.39 22.25 -6.55
N PRO A 325 -9.82 21.01 -6.87
CA PRO A 325 -10.22 20.69 -8.24
C PRO A 325 -11.40 21.51 -8.75
N LYS A 326 -12.31 21.89 -7.85
CA LYS A 326 -13.49 22.67 -8.21
C LYS A 326 -13.16 24.12 -8.53
N LEU A 327 -12.29 24.75 -7.75
CA LEU A 327 -11.84 26.13 -8.01
C LEU A 327 -11.10 26.26 -9.35
N PHE A 328 -10.33 25.22 -9.73
CA PHE A 328 -9.62 25.20 -11.00
C PHE A 328 -10.55 24.97 -12.20
N ALA A 329 -11.57 24.12 -12.03
CA ALA A 329 -12.60 23.92 -13.04
C ALA A 329 -13.46 25.18 -13.26
N ASP A 330 -13.80 25.88 -12.18
CA ASP A 330 -14.55 27.13 -12.23
C ASP A 330 -13.73 28.27 -12.86
N PHE A 331 -12.42 28.33 -12.64
CA PHE A 331 -11.51 29.28 -13.28
C PHE A 331 -11.36 29.03 -14.79
N LEU A 332 -11.28 27.76 -15.21
CA LEU A 332 -11.25 27.40 -16.64
C LEU A 332 -12.57 27.74 -17.35
N LEU A 333 -13.71 27.61 -16.69
CA LEU A 333 -15.04 27.98 -17.21
C LEU A 333 -15.20 29.50 -17.36
N CYS A 334 -14.55 30.31 -16.53
CA CYS A 334 -14.55 31.77 -16.65
C CYS A 334 -13.56 32.32 -17.70
N ALA A 335 -12.57 31.55 -18.10
CA ALA A 335 -11.54 31.95 -19.07
C ALA A 335 -11.87 31.54 -20.53
N MET A 336 -12.93 30.76 -20.73
CA MET A 336 -13.55 30.45 -22.04
C MET A 336 -14.68 31.39 -22.32
#